data_fa1d4c934500f13bdff70bb7c796def3
#
_entry.id   fa1d4c934500f13bdff70bb7c796def3
#
_cell.length_a   1.000
_cell.length_b   1.000
_cell.length_c   1.000
_cell.angle_alpha   90.00
_cell.angle_beta   90.00
_cell.angle_gamma   90.00
#
_symmetry.space_group_name_H-M   'P 1'
#
loop_
_entity.id
_entity.type
_entity.pdbx_description
1 polymer ?
#
loop_
_entity_poly.entity_id
_entity_poly.type
_entity_poly.pdbx_seq_one_letter_code
_entity_poly.pdbx_strand_id
1 'polypeptide(L)'
;GPRSISRENSGRYRIVEITAPAGYLLDSTPVDVEFTYEGQQIAWQIVDGTNTNLRTSVDISKQDITNGKELPGAKLEIRDADGNLVEGWTSTKTPHTVRGLELEKAYTLTETRAPDGYAEAENIVFKLVQDGSEQSNIVYVKSDDDWTKRDDATIVMQDAPVLDIDKTDITGNLLPGATLTIRDANDEVVDTWTTDYKTHRVPILDDFLKLSDDSKEYIYTLTEDAAPAGFEIAESVQFKLESVDDVISLFVRENADAEWVRADKRLIQMIDEATPREETPAPTPAPTPHKVQTLPQTGDGFPLLAIVVVSLASATGIVLLTVKQKNALKETSDEEDADESADR
;
A
#
# COMPACT_ATOMS: atom_id res chain seq x y z
N GLY A 1 -35.22 -42.72 16.55
CA GLY A 1 -35.24 -43.79 17.58
C GLY A 1 -35.01 -45.16 16.94
N PRO A 2 -34.51 -46.15 17.66
CA PRO A 2 -34.28 -47.48 17.13
C PRO A 2 -35.58 -48.08 16.61
N ARG A 3 -35.58 -48.61 15.40
CA ARG A 3 -36.71 -49.37 14.86
C ARG A 3 -36.42 -50.85 15.06
N SER A 4 -37.42 -51.57 15.55
CA SER A 4 -37.33 -53.02 15.63
C SER A 4 -37.44 -53.63 14.23
N ILE A 5 -36.62 -54.62 13.95
CA ILE A 5 -36.65 -55.38 12.72
C ILE A 5 -37.62 -56.53 12.89
N SER A 6 -38.63 -56.64 12.02
CA SER A 6 -39.56 -57.75 11.93
C SER A 6 -39.50 -58.35 10.53
N ARG A 7 -40.19 -59.45 10.33
CA ARG A 7 -40.31 -60.06 9.01
C ARG A 7 -40.93 -59.12 7.97
N GLU A 8 -41.74 -58.17 8.41
CA GLU A 8 -42.43 -57.21 7.55
C GLU A 8 -41.56 -56.02 7.15
N ASN A 9 -40.57 -55.67 7.97
CA ASN A 9 -39.68 -54.54 7.74
C ASN A 9 -38.20 -54.95 7.52
N SER A 10 -37.95 -56.25 7.28
CA SER A 10 -36.68 -56.74 6.77
C SER A 10 -36.53 -56.34 5.31
N GLY A 11 -35.30 -56.10 4.85
CA GLY A 11 -35.02 -55.73 3.47
C GLY A 11 -33.91 -54.70 3.32
N ARG A 12 -33.81 -54.18 2.11
CA ARG A 12 -32.85 -53.17 1.76
C ARG A 12 -33.37 -51.76 2.02
N TYR A 13 -32.59 -50.99 2.67
CA TYR A 13 -32.87 -49.58 2.98
C TYR A 13 -31.74 -48.72 2.43
N ARG A 14 -32.09 -47.47 2.19
CA ARG A 14 -31.18 -46.46 1.75
C ARG A 14 -31.16 -45.29 2.73
N ILE A 15 -29.99 -44.97 3.25
CA ILE A 15 -29.77 -43.78 4.08
C ILE A 15 -29.24 -42.69 3.19
N VAL A 16 -29.88 -41.53 3.22
CA VAL A 16 -29.44 -40.34 2.44
C VAL A 16 -29.36 -39.18 3.40
N GLU A 17 -28.28 -38.44 3.33
CA GLU A 17 -28.17 -37.17 4.02
C GLU A 17 -29.08 -36.15 3.30
N ILE A 18 -29.91 -35.44 4.05
CA ILE A 18 -30.85 -34.44 3.50
C ILE A 18 -30.31 -33.04 3.73
N THR A 19 -29.51 -32.85 4.78
CA THR A 19 -28.95 -31.54 5.17
C THR A 19 -27.60 -31.75 5.79
N ALA A 20 -26.58 -31.08 5.25
CA ALA A 20 -25.23 -31.04 5.82
C ALA A 20 -25.16 -30.11 7.04
N PRO A 21 -24.21 -30.31 7.95
CA PRO A 21 -23.90 -29.33 8.98
C PRO A 21 -23.45 -28.00 8.38
N ALA A 22 -23.59 -26.92 9.16
CA ALA A 22 -23.12 -25.60 8.76
C ALA A 22 -21.62 -25.63 8.40
N GLY A 23 -21.23 -25.03 7.27
CA GLY A 23 -19.88 -25.00 6.76
C GLY A 23 -19.39 -26.28 6.08
N TYR A 24 -20.29 -27.22 5.82
CA TYR A 24 -20.02 -28.45 5.10
C TYR A 24 -20.90 -28.59 3.85
N LEU A 25 -20.41 -29.35 2.91
CA LEU A 25 -21.08 -29.74 1.68
C LEU A 25 -21.94 -30.97 1.92
N LEU A 26 -23.13 -31.00 1.34
CA LEU A 26 -24.03 -32.15 1.43
C LEU A 26 -23.43 -33.32 0.63
N ASP A 27 -23.25 -34.47 1.30
CA ASP A 27 -22.99 -35.72 0.62
C ASP A 27 -24.32 -36.49 0.43
N SER A 28 -24.95 -36.31 -0.71
CA SER A 28 -26.17 -36.99 -1.06
C SER A 28 -25.97 -38.44 -1.52
N THR A 29 -24.75 -38.95 -1.47
CA THR A 29 -24.43 -40.32 -1.84
C THR A 29 -25.16 -41.29 -0.92
N PRO A 30 -26.06 -42.13 -1.44
CA PRO A 30 -26.84 -43.03 -0.59
C PRO A 30 -25.95 -44.15 -0.01
N VAL A 31 -26.13 -44.41 1.25
CA VAL A 31 -25.57 -45.60 1.91
C VAL A 31 -26.65 -46.68 1.93
N ASP A 32 -26.45 -47.74 1.16
CA ASP A 32 -27.37 -48.87 1.13
C ASP A 32 -27.07 -49.82 2.30
N VAL A 33 -28.09 -50.17 3.06
CA VAL A 33 -28.04 -51.05 4.22
C VAL A 33 -29.09 -52.16 4.06
N GLU A 34 -28.72 -53.37 4.44
CA GLU A 34 -29.61 -54.51 4.37
C GLU A 34 -29.87 -55.07 5.77
N PHE A 35 -31.15 -55.16 6.13
CA PHE A 35 -31.59 -55.80 7.36
C PHE A 35 -32.23 -57.13 7.03
N THR A 36 -31.67 -58.23 7.56
CA THR A 36 -32.20 -59.57 7.41
C THR A 36 -32.89 -60.01 8.70
N TYR A 37 -34.06 -60.57 8.56
CA TYR A 37 -34.74 -61.19 9.68
C TYR A 37 -34.27 -62.63 9.88
N GLU A 38 -33.54 -62.89 10.95
CA GLU A 38 -33.00 -64.22 11.27
C GLU A 38 -33.77 -64.91 12.41
N GLY A 39 -35.03 -64.52 12.64
CA GLY A 39 -35.86 -65.06 13.68
C GLY A 39 -35.99 -64.17 14.92
N GLN A 40 -36.83 -64.56 15.87
CA GLN A 40 -37.21 -63.70 17.04
C GLN A 40 -36.11 -63.57 18.11
N GLN A 41 -34.90 -64.13 17.89
CA GLN A 41 -33.85 -64.14 18.93
C GLN A 41 -32.83 -63.02 18.77
N ILE A 42 -32.85 -62.27 17.65
CA ILE A 42 -31.91 -61.12 17.45
C ILE A 42 -32.63 -59.83 17.88
N ALA A 43 -32.20 -59.28 19.02
CA ALA A 43 -32.78 -58.05 19.54
C ALA A 43 -32.25 -56.79 18.82
N TRP A 44 -31.08 -56.85 18.22
CA TRP A 44 -30.39 -55.69 17.59
C TRP A 44 -29.54 -56.14 16.40
N GLN A 45 -29.67 -55.45 15.29
CA GLN A 45 -28.77 -55.55 14.16
C GLN A 45 -28.11 -54.18 13.98
N ILE A 46 -26.78 -54.17 14.02
CA ILE A 46 -25.96 -52.95 13.75
C ILE A 46 -25.47 -53.05 12.32
N VAL A 47 -25.73 -52.02 11.55
CA VAL A 47 -25.17 -51.84 10.19
C VAL A 47 -24.40 -50.55 10.20
N ASP A 48 -23.13 -50.65 9.91
CA ASP A 48 -22.25 -49.50 9.81
C ASP A 48 -22.37 -48.86 8.43
N GLY A 49 -22.56 -47.57 8.41
CA GLY A 49 -22.54 -46.76 7.20
C GLY A 49 -21.76 -45.50 7.46
N THR A 50 -20.88 -45.14 6.53
CA THR A 50 -20.10 -43.93 6.63
C THR A 50 -20.57 -42.94 5.57
N ASN A 51 -20.84 -41.71 5.98
CA ASN A 51 -21.03 -40.56 5.11
C ASN A 51 -20.00 -39.50 5.54
N THR A 52 -19.29 -38.89 4.59
CA THR A 52 -18.22 -37.94 4.86
C THR A 52 -18.49 -36.62 4.14
N ASN A 53 -18.72 -35.57 4.91
CA ASN A 53 -18.91 -34.24 4.37
C ASN A 53 -17.58 -33.50 4.25
N LEU A 54 -17.31 -32.91 3.11
CA LEU A 54 -16.21 -31.98 2.91
C LEU A 54 -16.61 -30.60 3.42
N ARG A 55 -15.64 -29.86 3.93
CA ARG A 55 -15.86 -28.45 4.28
C ARG A 55 -15.94 -27.62 3.02
N THR A 56 -16.79 -26.60 3.03
CA THR A 56 -16.75 -25.54 2.04
C THR A 56 -15.38 -24.88 2.02
N SER A 57 -14.93 -24.39 0.88
CA SER A 57 -13.66 -23.67 0.76
C SER A 57 -13.71 -22.62 -0.33
N VAL A 58 -12.96 -21.54 -0.13
CA VAL A 58 -12.70 -20.48 -1.12
C VAL A 58 -11.27 -20.00 -0.97
N ASP A 59 -10.60 -19.82 -2.08
CA ASP A 59 -9.27 -19.24 -2.11
C ASP A 59 -9.35 -17.73 -2.33
N ILE A 60 -8.64 -16.97 -1.52
CA ILE A 60 -8.56 -15.51 -1.61
C ILE A 60 -7.15 -15.16 -2.10
N SER A 61 -7.07 -14.63 -3.30
CA SER A 61 -5.85 -14.16 -3.94
C SER A 61 -5.79 -12.63 -3.84
N LYS A 62 -4.74 -12.12 -3.21
CA LYS A 62 -4.48 -10.68 -3.11
C LYS A 62 -3.38 -10.31 -4.08
N GLN A 63 -3.67 -9.52 -5.11
CA GLN A 63 -2.77 -9.31 -6.24
C GLN A 63 -2.47 -7.83 -6.48
N ASP A 64 -1.30 -7.58 -7.05
CA ASP A 64 -0.97 -6.32 -7.72
C ASP A 64 -1.68 -6.30 -9.10
N ILE A 65 -2.51 -5.28 -9.34
CA ILE A 65 -3.29 -5.15 -10.59
C ILE A 65 -2.41 -5.05 -11.84
N THR A 66 -1.17 -4.57 -11.70
CA THR A 66 -0.27 -4.30 -12.84
C THR A 66 0.40 -5.57 -13.40
N ASN A 67 0.56 -6.60 -12.59
CA ASN A 67 1.29 -7.80 -12.97
C ASN A 67 0.59 -9.11 -12.59
N GLY A 68 -0.53 -9.04 -11.85
CA GLY A 68 -1.30 -10.22 -11.41
C GLY A 68 -0.61 -11.11 -10.39
N LYS A 69 0.51 -10.67 -9.80
CA LYS A 69 1.24 -11.44 -8.79
C LYS A 69 0.65 -11.24 -7.41
N GLU A 70 0.77 -12.26 -6.57
CA GLU A 70 0.37 -12.18 -5.16
C GLU A 70 1.10 -11.06 -4.46
N LEU A 71 0.34 -10.21 -3.76
CA LEU A 71 0.78 -9.02 -3.05
C LEU A 71 0.77 -9.27 -1.54
N PRO A 72 1.94 -9.49 -0.91
CA PRO A 72 2.03 -9.74 0.52
C PRO A 72 1.90 -8.45 1.33
N GLY A 73 1.40 -8.56 2.57
CA GLY A 73 1.40 -7.48 3.57
C GLY A 73 0.06 -6.77 3.74
N ALA A 74 -0.93 -7.04 2.90
CA ALA A 74 -2.30 -6.55 3.08
C ALA A 74 -2.96 -7.20 4.30
N LYS A 75 -3.72 -6.44 5.08
CA LYS A 75 -4.56 -6.97 6.16
C LYS A 75 -5.98 -7.14 5.65
N LEU A 76 -6.44 -8.37 5.64
CA LEU A 76 -7.73 -8.78 5.10
C LEU A 76 -8.62 -9.37 6.20
N GLU A 77 -9.92 -9.12 6.08
CA GLU A 77 -10.94 -9.67 6.97
C GLU A 77 -12.15 -10.15 6.17
N ILE A 78 -12.74 -11.25 6.63
CA ILE A 78 -14.07 -11.69 6.19
C ILE A 78 -15.04 -11.47 7.33
N ARG A 79 -16.15 -10.82 7.03
CA ARG A 79 -17.26 -10.60 7.96
C ARG A 79 -18.54 -11.22 7.42
N ASP A 80 -19.41 -11.69 8.33
CA ASP A 80 -20.75 -12.14 7.98
C ASP A 80 -21.71 -10.97 7.72
N ALA A 81 -22.96 -11.27 7.36
CA ALA A 81 -23.97 -10.26 7.09
C ALA A 81 -24.35 -9.40 8.31
N ASP A 82 -24.09 -9.88 9.53
CA ASP A 82 -24.31 -9.15 10.79
C ASP A 82 -23.09 -8.31 11.20
N GLY A 83 -21.98 -8.36 10.39
CA GLY A 83 -20.75 -7.64 10.63
C GLY A 83 -19.78 -8.33 11.58
N ASN A 84 -20.08 -9.56 12.04
CA ASN A 84 -19.16 -10.29 12.91
C ASN A 84 -17.94 -10.76 12.12
N LEU A 85 -16.77 -10.65 12.76
CA LEU A 85 -15.52 -11.17 12.18
C LEU A 85 -15.58 -12.70 12.10
N VAL A 86 -15.39 -13.24 10.90
CA VAL A 86 -15.30 -14.68 10.64
C VAL A 86 -13.84 -15.12 10.62
N GLU A 87 -13.01 -14.41 9.87
CA GLU A 87 -11.58 -14.68 9.75
C GLU A 87 -10.82 -13.39 9.39
N GLY A 88 -9.56 -13.28 9.86
CA GLY A 88 -8.67 -12.17 9.52
C GLY A 88 -7.23 -12.67 9.40
N TRP A 89 -6.53 -12.18 8.37
CA TRP A 89 -5.14 -12.59 8.09
C TRP A 89 -4.33 -11.47 7.43
N THR A 90 -3.04 -11.73 7.25
CA THR A 90 -2.17 -10.90 6.42
C THR A 90 -1.83 -11.67 5.15
N SER A 91 -1.99 -11.04 3.99
CA SER A 91 -1.68 -11.64 2.69
C SER A 91 -0.21 -12.06 2.59
N THR A 92 0.03 -13.10 1.81
CA THR A 92 1.36 -13.68 1.58
C THR A 92 1.65 -13.78 0.08
N LYS A 93 2.69 -14.50 -0.30
CA LYS A 93 3.03 -14.79 -1.71
C LYS A 93 2.18 -15.92 -2.32
N THR A 94 1.18 -16.40 -1.61
CA THR A 94 0.26 -17.45 -2.06
C THR A 94 -1.15 -17.11 -1.60
N PRO A 95 -2.19 -17.53 -2.34
CA PRO A 95 -3.58 -17.37 -1.93
C PRO A 95 -3.83 -17.94 -0.54
N HIS A 96 -4.77 -17.35 0.17
CA HIS A 96 -5.24 -17.82 1.47
C HIS A 96 -6.54 -18.62 1.31
N THR A 97 -6.58 -19.85 1.83
CA THR A 97 -7.76 -20.70 1.77
C THR A 97 -8.62 -20.56 3.01
N VAL A 98 -9.82 -20.04 2.87
CA VAL A 98 -10.85 -19.95 3.92
C VAL A 98 -11.75 -21.18 3.84
N ARG A 99 -12.05 -21.80 4.98
CA ARG A 99 -12.84 -23.05 5.07
C ARG A 99 -13.98 -22.93 6.06
N GLY A 100 -15.07 -23.64 5.75
CA GLY A 100 -16.19 -23.80 6.69
C GLY A 100 -17.17 -22.61 6.69
N LEU A 101 -17.20 -21.81 5.64
CA LEU A 101 -18.23 -20.81 5.43
C LEU A 101 -19.55 -21.48 5.13
N GLU A 102 -20.65 -20.99 5.70
CA GLU A 102 -21.99 -21.51 5.44
C GLU A 102 -22.44 -21.21 4.01
N LEU A 103 -23.09 -22.20 3.38
CA LEU A 103 -23.64 -22.03 2.05
C LEU A 103 -24.80 -21.02 2.06
N GLU A 104 -24.99 -20.33 0.94
CA GLU A 104 -26.03 -19.33 0.66
C GLU A 104 -26.01 -18.10 1.58
N LYS A 105 -25.05 -17.97 2.48
CA LYS A 105 -24.84 -16.76 3.29
C LYS A 105 -23.91 -15.78 2.59
N ALA A 106 -24.26 -14.51 2.67
CA ALA A 106 -23.41 -13.44 2.18
C ALA A 106 -22.29 -13.15 3.17
N TYR A 107 -21.08 -12.96 2.65
CA TYR A 107 -19.88 -12.54 3.37
C TYR A 107 -19.27 -11.34 2.67
N THR A 108 -18.60 -10.49 3.43
CA THR A 108 -17.86 -9.33 2.92
C THR A 108 -16.37 -9.54 3.18
N LEU A 109 -15.57 -9.57 2.11
CA LEU A 109 -14.13 -9.50 2.15
C LEU A 109 -13.74 -8.03 2.14
N THR A 110 -13.00 -7.59 3.14
CA THR A 110 -12.53 -6.20 3.32
C THR A 110 -11.03 -6.18 3.48
N GLU A 111 -10.39 -5.27 2.81
CA GLU A 111 -9.01 -4.89 3.11
C GLU A 111 -9.05 -3.78 4.16
N THR A 112 -8.47 -4.05 5.32
CA THR A 112 -8.40 -3.08 6.43
C THR A 112 -7.12 -2.25 6.41
N ARG A 113 -6.14 -2.70 5.64
CA ARG A 113 -4.88 -1.99 5.38
C ARG A 113 -4.21 -2.56 4.14
N ALA A 114 -3.98 -1.72 3.15
CA ALA A 114 -3.13 -2.05 2.01
C ALA A 114 -1.64 -2.10 2.38
N PRO A 115 -0.81 -2.81 1.61
CA PRO A 115 0.64 -2.69 1.71
C PRO A 115 1.13 -1.28 1.41
N ASP A 116 2.30 -0.92 1.91
CA ASP A 116 2.90 0.40 1.64
C ASP A 116 3.03 0.64 0.12
N GLY A 117 2.57 1.80 -0.33
CA GLY A 117 2.58 2.19 -1.74
C GLY A 117 1.45 1.60 -2.60
N TYR A 118 0.41 1.07 -1.98
CA TYR A 118 -0.81 0.61 -2.66
C TYR A 118 -2.06 1.27 -2.10
N ALA A 119 -3.08 1.44 -2.95
CA ALA A 119 -4.40 1.87 -2.52
C ALA A 119 -5.16 0.67 -1.96
N GLU A 120 -5.98 0.92 -0.93
CA GLU A 120 -6.92 -0.09 -0.43
C GLU A 120 -7.93 -0.47 -1.51
N ALA A 121 -8.16 -1.78 -1.67
CA ALA A 121 -9.15 -2.29 -2.60
C ALA A 121 -10.57 -2.08 -2.08
N GLU A 122 -11.52 -2.04 -3.00
CA GLU A 122 -12.93 -2.06 -2.67
C GLU A 122 -13.36 -3.41 -2.05
N ASN A 123 -14.38 -3.36 -1.19
CA ASN A 123 -14.95 -4.54 -0.58
C ASN A 123 -15.57 -5.47 -1.62
N ILE A 124 -15.40 -6.78 -1.42
CA ILE A 124 -16.03 -7.81 -2.26
C ILE A 124 -17.06 -8.56 -1.44
N VAL A 125 -18.33 -8.52 -1.86
CA VAL A 125 -19.40 -9.31 -1.27
C VAL A 125 -19.55 -10.60 -2.04
N PHE A 126 -19.54 -11.74 -1.34
CA PHE A 126 -19.60 -13.06 -1.96
C PHE A 126 -20.42 -14.05 -1.17
N LYS A 127 -20.79 -15.14 -1.81
CA LYS A 127 -21.40 -16.31 -1.18
C LYS A 127 -20.93 -17.61 -1.83
N LEU A 128 -21.06 -18.71 -1.10
CA LEU A 128 -20.79 -20.05 -1.59
C LEU A 128 -22.11 -20.79 -1.84
N VAL A 129 -22.18 -21.52 -2.93
CA VAL A 129 -23.32 -22.34 -3.31
C VAL A 129 -22.81 -23.74 -3.64
N GLN A 130 -23.46 -24.78 -3.17
CA GLN A 130 -23.07 -26.15 -3.52
C GLN A 130 -23.26 -26.42 -5.01
N ASP A 131 -22.31 -27.08 -5.65
CA ASP A 131 -22.38 -27.44 -7.07
C ASP A 131 -23.19 -28.74 -7.27
N GLY A 132 -24.51 -28.58 -7.36
CA GLY A 132 -25.40 -29.71 -7.58
C GLY A 132 -25.28 -30.76 -6.48
N SER A 133 -25.02 -32.01 -6.86
CA SER A 133 -24.83 -33.15 -5.95
C SER A 133 -23.36 -33.42 -5.62
N GLU A 134 -22.44 -32.67 -6.19
CA GLU A 134 -21.01 -32.84 -5.96
C GLU A 134 -20.57 -32.23 -4.63
N GLN A 135 -19.56 -32.83 -4.03
CA GLN A 135 -18.95 -32.25 -2.82
C GLN A 135 -17.94 -31.14 -3.20
N SER A 136 -18.46 -30.13 -3.92
CA SER A 136 -17.76 -28.93 -4.30
C SER A 136 -18.68 -27.73 -4.13
N ASN A 137 -18.11 -26.54 -4.07
CA ASN A 137 -18.87 -25.30 -4.06
C ASN A 137 -18.42 -24.33 -5.15
N ILE A 138 -19.38 -23.52 -5.57
CA ILE A 138 -19.22 -22.44 -6.52
C ILE A 138 -19.20 -21.13 -5.74
N VAL A 139 -18.32 -20.21 -6.16
CA VAL A 139 -18.28 -18.83 -5.63
C VAL A 139 -19.17 -17.94 -6.49
N TYR A 140 -20.02 -17.16 -5.83
CA TYR A 140 -20.75 -16.06 -6.43
C TYR A 140 -20.28 -14.74 -5.82
N VAL A 141 -20.00 -13.76 -6.66
CA VAL A 141 -19.64 -12.40 -6.25
C VAL A 141 -20.81 -11.47 -6.59
N LYS A 142 -21.13 -10.55 -5.67
CA LYS A 142 -22.15 -9.55 -5.85
C LYS A 142 -21.59 -8.36 -6.64
N SER A 143 -22.24 -8.03 -7.75
CA SER A 143 -21.99 -6.82 -8.52
C SER A 143 -23.31 -6.04 -8.56
N ASP A 144 -23.32 -4.83 -8.00
CA ASP A 144 -24.54 -4.05 -7.78
C ASP A 144 -25.59 -4.88 -7.02
N ASP A 145 -26.72 -5.21 -7.65
CA ASP A 145 -27.77 -6.03 -7.04
C ASP A 145 -27.74 -7.49 -7.50
N ASP A 146 -26.87 -7.87 -8.43
CA ASP A 146 -26.85 -9.20 -9.03
C ASP A 146 -25.68 -10.06 -8.50
N TRP A 147 -25.93 -11.39 -8.49
CA TRP A 147 -24.93 -12.39 -8.14
C TRP A 147 -24.31 -13.01 -9.40
N THR A 148 -23.04 -12.80 -9.59
CA THR A 148 -22.30 -13.35 -10.73
C THR A 148 -21.49 -14.56 -10.30
N LYS A 149 -21.71 -15.69 -11.01
CA LYS A 149 -20.93 -16.92 -10.81
C LYS A 149 -19.48 -16.70 -11.24
N ARG A 150 -18.54 -17.20 -10.42
CA ARG A 150 -17.13 -17.30 -10.79
C ARG A 150 -16.86 -18.66 -11.40
N ASP A 151 -15.94 -18.70 -12.39
CA ASP A 151 -15.60 -19.95 -13.06
C ASP A 151 -14.68 -20.84 -12.21
N ASP A 152 -14.01 -20.24 -11.21
CA ASP A 152 -13.15 -20.92 -10.26
C ASP A 152 -13.60 -20.65 -8.82
N ALA A 153 -13.04 -21.37 -7.86
CA ALA A 153 -13.31 -21.18 -6.44
C ALA A 153 -12.41 -20.10 -5.82
N THR A 154 -11.94 -19.14 -6.62
CA THR A 154 -11.01 -18.10 -6.19
C THR A 154 -11.65 -16.72 -6.28
N ILE A 155 -11.47 -15.91 -5.22
CA ILE A 155 -11.77 -14.48 -5.23
C ILE A 155 -10.45 -13.74 -5.36
N VAL A 156 -10.34 -12.92 -6.40
CA VAL A 156 -9.18 -12.06 -6.63
C VAL A 156 -9.51 -10.66 -6.17
N MET A 157 -8.74 -10.14 -5.20
CA MET A 157 -8.76 -8.74 -4.75
C MET A 157 -7.47 -8.08 -5.20
N GLN A 158 -7.58 -6.99 -5.95
CA GLN A 158 -6.43 -6.34 -6.57
C GLN A 158 -6.22 -4.96 -6.00
N ASP A 159 -4.95 -4.63 -5.71
CA ASP A 159 -4.54 -3.27 -5.35
C ASP A 159 -3.85 -2.58 -6.52
N ALA A 160 -4.12 -1.30 -6.62
CA ALA A 160 -3.41 -0.42 -7.51
C ALA A 160 -2.20 0.19 -6.81
N PRO A 161 -1.02 0.21 -7.45
CA PRO A 161 0.10 0.97 -6.95
C PRO A 161 -0.22 2.47 -6.94
N VAL A 162 0.27 3.18 -5.92
CA VAL A 162 0.12 4.64 -5.80
C VAL A 162 1.48 5.28 -5.55
N LEU A 163 1.60 6.56 -5.93
CA LEU A 163 2.67 7.44 -5.51
C LEU A 163 2.15 8.34 -4.39
N ASP A 164 2.80 8.30 -3.26
CA ASP A 164 2.53 9.17 -2.13
C ASP A 164 3.43 10.42 -2.22
N ILE A 165 2.89 11.61 -1.93
CA ILE A 165 3.63 12.87 -1.92
C ILE A 165 3.32 13.61 -0.63
N ASP A 166 4.38 13.90 0.12
CA ASP A 166 4.36 14.70 1.32
C ASP A 166 5.00 16.06 1.06
N LYS A 167 4.32 17.14 1.46
CA LYS A 167 4.89 18.47 1.59
C LYS A 167 5.22 18.70 3.05
N THR A 168 6.49 18.92 3.37
CA THR A 168 6.95 19.01 4.77
C THR A 168 7.87 20.21 5.01
N ASP A 169 7.99 20.61 6.27
CA ASP A 169 9.08 21.47 6.73
C ASP A 169 10.38 20.65 6.93
N ILE A 170 11.46 21.33 7.26
CA ILE A 170 12.77 20.70 7.52
C ILE A 170 12.78 19.76 8.74
N THR A 171 11.73 19.79 9.57
CA THR A 171 11.57 18.90 10.74
C THR A 171 10.68 17.70 10.44
N GLY A 172 10.15 17.62 9.19
CA GLY A 172 9.31 16.52 8.73
C GLY A 172 7.81 16.67 9.07
N ASN A 173 7.36 17.84 9.54
CA ASN A 173 5.94 18.08 9.75
C ASN A 173 5.27 18.42 8.42
N LEU A 174 4.09 17.86 8.18
CA LEU A 174 3.28 18.18 6.99
C LEU A 174 2.92 19.67 6.96
N LEU A 175 3.11 20.30 5.79
CA LEU A 175 2.83 21.70 5.54
C LEU A 175 1.57 21.86 4.68
N PRO A 176 0.49 22.46 5.24
CA PRO A 176 -0.69 22.79 4.47
C PRO A 176 -0.53 24.14 3.75
N GLY A 177 -1.22 24.29 2.61
CA GLY A 177 -1.38 25.55 1.89
C GLY A 177 -0.37 25.78 0.76
N ALA A 178 0.53 24.83 0.48
CA ALA A 178 1.31 24.82 -0.76
C ALA A 178 0.43 24.42 -1.95
N THR A 179 0.69 24.96 -3.13
CA THR A 179 0.11 24.46 -4.38
C THR A 179 1.17 23.68 -5.12
N LEU A 180 0.93 22.38 -5.32
CA LEU A 180 1.82 21.48 -6.03
C LEU A 180 1.19 21.04 -7.34
N THR A 181 2.04 20.85 -8.37
CA THR A 181 1.63 20.37 -9.70
C THR A 181 2.59 19.31 -10.20
N ILE A 182 2.04 18.22 -10.74
CA ILE A 182 2.78 17.22 -11.49
C ILE A 182 2.55 17.46 -12.97
N ARG A 183 3.65 17.48 -13.74
CA ARG A 183 3.64 17.57 -15.20
C ARG A 183 4.33 16.37 -15.80
N ASP A 184 3.86 15.97 -16.98
CA ASP A 184 4.50 14.92 -17.78
C ASP A 184 5.69 15.47 -18.61
N ALA A 185 6.30 14.61 -19.42
CA ALA A 185 7.42 14.98 -20.29
C ALA A 185 7.05 15.99 -21.41
N ASN A 186 5.75 16.20 -21.68
CA ASN A 186 5.25 17.18 -22.66
C ASN A 186 4.82 18.50 -21.99
N ASP A 187 5.09 18.65 -20.66
CA ASP A 187 4.63 19.78 -19.85
C ASP A 187 3.09 19.85 -19.66
N GLU A 188 2.39 18.74 -19.90
CA GLU A 188 0.96 18.64 -19.62
C GLU A 188 0.73 18.36 -18.14
N VAL A 189 -0.29 19.03 -17.56
CA VAL A 189 -0.64 18.84 -16.14
C VAL A 189 -1.29 17.48 -15.95
N VAL A 190 -0.65 16.65 -15.12
CA VAL A 190 -1.17 15.34 -14.70
C VAL A 190 -2.04 15.48 -13.46
N ASP A 191 -1.58 16.26 -12.47
CA ASP A 191 -2.29 16.51 -11.23
C ASP A 191 -1.90 17.87 -10.66
N THR A 192 -2.82 18.52 -9.93
CA THR A 192 -2.57 19.75 -9.18
C THR A 192 -3.45 19.83 -7.96
N TRP A 193 -2.88 20.19 -6.80
CA TRP A 193 -3.62 20.27 -5.55
C TRP A 193 -3.03 21.29 -4.59
N THR A 194 -3.82 21.64 -3.59
CA THR A 194 -3.33 22.39 -2.42
C THR A 194 -3.10 21.43 -1.27
N THR A 195 -1.91 21.50 -0.67
CA THR A 195 -1.52 20.59 0.42
C THR A 195 -2.35 20.84 1.68
N ASP A 196 -2.60 19.78 2.42
CA ASP A 196 -3.21 19.79 3.75
C ASP A 196 -2.32 19.01 4.75
N TYR A 197 -2.87 18.60 5.88
CA TYR A 197 -2.15 17.79 6.88
C TYR A 197 -2.16 16.29 6.55
N LYS A 198 -2.26 15.92 5.27
CA LYS A 198 -2.29 14.53 4.81
C LYS A 198 -1.33 14.33 3.65
N THR A 199 -0.84 13.10 3.53
CA THR A 199 -0.16 12.62 2.34
C THR A 199 -1.10 12.72 1.13
N HIS A 200 -0.65 13.37 0.06
CA HIS A 200 -1.36 13.35 -1.21
C HIS A 200 -1.05 12.06 -1.94
N ARG A 201 -2.09 11.35 -2.36
CA ARG A 201 -1.98 10.07 -3.02
C ARG A 201 -2.39 10.21 -4.49
N VAL A 202 -1.44 10.01 -5.38
CA VAL A 202 -1.64 10.16 -6.83
C VAL A 202 -2.09 8.84 -7.43
N PRO A 203 -3.31 8.75 -7.97
CA PRO A 203 -3.76 7.58 -8.71
C PRO A 203 -3.14 7.60 -10.12
N ILE A 204 -2.06 6.82 -10.33
CA ILE A 204 -1.34 6.78 -11.63
C ILE A 204 -1.67 5.50 -12.41
N LEU A 205 -2.87 4.99 -12.26
CA LEU A 205 -3.27 3.68 -12.80
C LEU A 205 -2.99 3.51 -14.30
N ASP A 206 -3.39 4.47 -15.10
CA ASP A 206 -3.27 4.39 -16.56
C ASP A 206 -1.82 4.48 -17.04
N ASP A 207 -1.01 5.27 -16.37
CA ASP A 207 0.40 5.44 -16.72
C ASP A 207 1.27 4.30 -16.19
N PHE A 208 0.95 3.72 -15.02
CA PHE A 208 1.61 2.50 -14.53
C PHE A 208 1.39 1.30 -15.46
N LEU A 209 0.21 1.15 -16.02
CA LEU A 209 -0.07 0.07 -16.98
C LEU A 209 0.70 0.22 -18.29
N LYS A 210 1.10 1.44 -18.67
CA LYS A 210 1.92 1.72 -19.85
C LYS A 210 3.42 1.46 -19.63
N LEU A 211 3.89 1.39 -18.37
CA LEU A 211 5.27 1.06 -18.02
C LEU A 211 5.66 -0.40 -18.36
N SER A 212 4.70 -1.25 -18.66
CA SER A 212 4.96 -2.60 -19.18
C SER A 212 5.45 -2.62 -20.63
N ASP A 213 5.46 -1.48 -21.32
CA ASP A 213 6.05 -1.31 -22.65
C ASP A 213 7.48 -0.79 -22.49
N ASP A 214 8.47 -1.70 -22.61
CA ASP A 214 9.91 -1.50 -22.41
C ASP A 214 10.54 -0.33 -23.22
N SER A 215 9.77 0.37 -24.04
CA SER A 215 10.25 1.36 -24.99
C SER A 215 10.06 2.83 -24.58
N LYS A 216 9.33 3.13 -23.48
CA LYS A 216 9.01 4.51 -23.10
C LYS A 216 9.43 4.83 -21.67
N GLU A 217 10.35 5.76 -21.54
CA GLU A 217 10.72 6.37 -20.28
C GLU A 217 9.75 7.52 -19.98
N TYR A 218 8.89 7.38 -18.96
CA TYR A 218 8.00 8.44 -18.50
C TYR A 218 8.67 9.21 -17.38
N ILE A 219 9.05 10.48 -17.66
CA ILE A 219 9.63 11.39 -16.69
C ILE A 219 8.58 12.43 -16.33
N TYR A 220 8.33 12.56 -15.04
CA TYR A 220 7.43 13.55 -14.48
C TYR A 220 8.21 14.61 -13.71
N THR A 221 7.67 15.81 -13.62
CA THR A 221 8.21 16.90 -12.82
C THR A 221 7.18 17.33 -11.79
N LEU A 222 7.54 17.26 -10.51
CA LEU A 222 6.79 17.81 -9.40
C LEU A 222 7.29 19.23 -9.11
N THR A 223 6.43 20.22 -9.20
CA THR A 223 6.73 21.63 -8.93
C THR A 223 5.88 22.15 -7.78
N GLU A 224 6.41 23.11 -7.05
CA GLU A 224 5.65 23.93 -6.13
C GLU A 224 5.36 25.27 -6.81
N ASP A 225 4.08 25.50 -7.14
CA ASP A 225 3.65 26.72 -7.81
C ASP A 225 3.44 27.88 -6.80
N ALA A 226 3.14 27.55 -5.55
CA ALA A 226 3.01 28.49 -4.45
C ALA A 226 3.37 27.83 -3.12
N ALA A 227 4.27 28.46 -2.36
CA ALA A 227 4.62 28.01 -1.01
C ALA A 227 3.62 28.51 0.05
N PRO A 228 3.51 27.82 1.19
CA PRO A 228 2.74 28.32 2.33
C PRO A 228 3.33 29.63 2.88
N ALA A 229 2.52 30.44 3.54
CA ALA A 229 2.97 31.68 4.13
C ALA A 229 4.13 31.47 5.14
N GLY A 230 5.24 32.16 4.91
CA GLY A 230 6.44 32.05 5.76
C GLY A 230 7.45 30.97 5.31
N PHE A 231 7.25 30.39 4.14
CA PHE A 231 8.17 29.43 3.53
C PHE A 231 8.62 29.89 2.14
N GLU A 232 9.77 29.41 1.70
CA GLU A 232 10.30 29.62 0.35
C GLU A 232 9.79 28.50 -0.56
N ILE A 233 9.63 28.80 -1.85
CA ILE A 233 9.22 27.79 -2.85
C ILE A 233 10.36 26.76 -2.97
N ALA A 234 9.99 25.48 -2.83
CA ALA A 234 10.93 24.38 -3.00
C ALA A 234 11.36 24.21 -4.47
N GLU A 235 12.55 23.66 -4.69
CA GLU A 235 13.00 23.28 -6.02
C GLU A 235 12.17 22.11 -6.55
N SER A 236 12.01 22.07 -7.88
CA SER A 236 11.29 20.98 -8.55
C SER A 236 12.03 19.66 -8.43
N VAL A 237 11.29 18.57 -8.40
CA VAL A 237 11.82 17.20 -8.35
C VAL A 237 11.38 16.46 -9.61
N GLN A 238 12.30 15.84 -10.32
CA GLN A 238 11.97 14.93 -11.40
C GLN A 238 11.87 13.50 -10.86
N PHE A 239 10.88 12.78 -11.32
CA PHE A 239 10.69 11.38 -10.94
C PHE A 239 10.23 10.53 -12.13
N LYS A 240 10.47 9.23 -12.01
CA LYS A 240 9.96 8.20 -12.92
C LYS A 240 9.67 6.93 -12.15
N LEU A 241 8.87 6.08 -12.76
CA LEU A 241 8.50 4.78 -12.24
C LEU A 241 8.99 3.72 -13.21
N GLU A 242 9.67 2.72 -12.70
CA GLU A 242 10.17 1.59 -13.48
C GLU A 242 9.79 0.28 -12.83
N SER A 243 9.52 -0.73 -13.66
CA SER A 243 9.39 -2.10 -13.18
C SER A 243 10.77 -2.72 -13.00
N VAL A 244 11.13 -2.99 -11.74
CA VAL A 244 12.38 -3.66 -11.37
C VAL A 244 12.03 -4.95 -10.66
N ASP A 245 12.41 -6.10 -11.22
CA ASP A 245 12.05 -7.42 -10.70
C ASP A 245 10.52 -7.59 -10.48
N ASP A 246 9.73 -7.10 -11.42
CA ASP A 246 8.26 -7.07 -11.40
C ASP A 246 7.65 -6.24 -10.24
N VAL A 247 8.43 -5.36 -9.63
CA VAL A 247 7.98 -4.41 -8.62
C VAL A 247 8.15 -2.99 -9.15
N ILE A 248 7.06 -2.21 -9.13
CA ILE A 248 7.13 -0.80 -9.52
C ILE A 248 7.95 -0.03 -8.50
N SER A 249 9.06 0.53 -8.96
CA SER A 249 10.03 1.28 -8.17
C SER A 249 10.01 2.74 -8.58
N LEU A 250 10.11 3.63 -7.59
CA LEU A 250 10.26 5.07 -7.78
C LEU A 250 11.74 5.43 -7.91
N PHE A 251 12.06 6.23 -8.93
CA PHE A 251 13.35 6.87 -9.09
C PHE A 251 13.15 8.39 -9.09
N VAL A 252 14.01 9.09 -8.40
CA VAL A 252 13.97 10.56 -8.27
C VAL A 252 15.32 11.18 -8.59
N ARG A 253 15.28 12.44 -9.06
CA ARG A 253 16.48 13.29 -9.23
C ARG A 253 16.09 14.76 -9.05
N GLU A 254 17.06 15.58 -8.69
CA GLU A 254 16.86 17.02 -8.46
C GLU A 254 16.64 17.81 -9.77
N ASN A 255 17.34 17.43 -10.83
CA ASN A 255 17.28 18.11 -12.14
C ASN A 255 17.73 17.15 -13.25
N ALA A 256 17.65 17.59 -14.50
CA ALA A 256 17.94 16.78 -15.68
C ALA A 256 19.39 16.28 -15.75
N ASP A 257 20.34 16.97 -15.12
CA ASP A 257 21.77 16.61 -15.12
C ASP A 257 22.17 15.70 -13.95
N ALA A 258 21.26 15.50 -12.98
CA ALA A 258 21.50 14.66 -11.82
C ALA A 258 21.25 13.18 -12.12
N GLU A 259 21.98 12.32 -11.40
CA GLU A 259 21.80 10.87 -11.47
C GLU A 259 20.45 10.46 -10.84
N TRP A 260 19.86 9.41 -11.40
CA TRP A 260 18.65 8.82 -10.85
C TRP A 260 18.94 8.04 -9.56
N VAL A 261 18.22 8.35 -8.51
CA VAL A 261 18.29 7.65 -7.21
C VAL A 261 17.01 6.86 -7.00
N ARG A 262 17.15 5.55 -6.80
CA ARG A 262 16.02 4.70 -6.44
C ARG A 262 15.56 5.01 -5.02
N ALA A 263 14.28 5.31 -4.85
CA ALA A 263 13.66 5.48 -3.55
C ALA A 263 13.34 4.11 -2.93
N ASP A 264 13.47 3.99 -1.61
CA ASP A 264 13.12 2.76 -0.89
C ASP A 264 11.60 2.53 -0.83
N LYS A 265 10.84 3.62 -0.92
CA LYS A 265 9.37 3.63 -0.95
C LYS A 265 8.86 4.49 -2.10
N ARG A 266 7.63 4.28 -2.53
CA ARG A 266 6.96 5.16 -3.49
C ARG A 266 6.42 6.42 -2.78
N LEU A 267 7.34 7.16 -2.16
CA LEU A 267 7.06 8.40 -1.44
C LEU A 267 8.06 9.48 -1.87
N ILE A 268 7.55 10.63 -2.33
CA ILE A 268 8.33 11.84 -2.54
C ILE A 268 8.05 12.79 -1.38
N GLN A 269 9.10 13.28 -0.73
CA GLN A 269 9.01 14.36 0.25
C GLN A 269 9.58 15.63 -0.35
N MET A 270 8.72 16.64 -0.53
CA MET A 270 9.13 17.99 -0.94
C MET A 270 9.22 18.87 0.31
N ILE A 271 10.41 19.39 0.57
CA ILE A 271 10.74 20.05 1.83
C ILE A 271 10.88 21.55 1.61
N ASP A 272 10.19 22.35 2.44
CA ASP A 272 10.34 23.80 2.46
C ASP A 272 11.23 24.27 3.61
N GLU A 273 12.00 25.29 3.29
CA GLU A 273 12.72 26.09 4.27
C GLU A 273 11.90 27.31 4.66
N ALA A 274 11.90 27.66 5.95
CA ALA A 274 11.26 28.87 6.42
C ALA A 274 11.97 30.09 5.86
N THR A 275 11.21 31.09 5.37
CA THR A 275 11.79 32.38 4.97
C THR A 275 12.55 33.01 6.13
N PRO A 276 13.79 33.47 5.93
CA PRO A 276 14.55 34.15 6.97
C PRO A 276 13.76 35.32 7.53
N ARG A 277 13.50 35.32 8.83
CA ARG A 277 12.88 36.46 9.47
C ARG A 277 13.82 37.66 9.38
N GLU A 278 13.45 38.72 8.67
CA GLU A 278 14.17 39.99 8.77
C GLU A 278 14.23 40.38 10.26
N GLU A 279 15.41 40.32 10.84
CA GLU A 279 15.61 40.89 12.16
C GLU A 279 15.37 42.39 12.03
N THR A 280 14.24 42.88 12.52
CA THR A 280 14.02 44.31 12.74
C THR A 280 15.19 44.81 13.59
N PRO A 281 16.04 45.74 13.09
CA PRO A 281 17.14 46.21 13.88
C PRO A 281 16.62 46.72 15.24
N ALA A 282 17.22 46.20 16.30
CA ALA A 282 16.85 46.62 17.66
C ALA A 282 16.83 48.12 17.73
N PRO A 283 15.81 48.77 18.35
CA PRO A 283 15.76 50.21 18.47
C PRO A 283 17.06 50.71 19.11
N THR A 284 17.77 51.57 18.38
CA THR A 284 19.01 52.19 18.82
C THR A 284 18.80 52.74 20.25
N PRO A 285 19.53 52.23 21.25
CA PRO A 285 19.41 52.77 22.60
C PRO A 285 19.80 54.26 22.59
N ALA A 286 18.98 55.08 23.22
CA ALA A 286 19.24 56.49 23.37
C ALA A 286 20.64 56.74 23.95
N PRO A 287 21.36 57.78 23.49
CA PRO A 287 22.73 58.03 23.90
C PRO A 287 22.83 58.33 25.40
N THR A 288 23.47 57.43 26.13
CA THR A 288 23.85 57.67 27.52
C THR A 288 25.11 58.52 27.54
N PRO A 289 25.23 59.54 28.43
CA PRO A 289 26.36 60.45 28.46
C PRO A 289 27.65 59.76 28.90
N HIS A 290 28.71 60.12 28.23
CA HIS A 290 30.06 59.60 28.32
C HIS A 290 30.68 59.50 29.72
N LYS A 291 31.25 58.32 30.05
CA LYS A 291 32.52 58.27 30.80
C LYS A 291 33.56 57.57 29.96
N VAL A 292 34.55 58.28 29.63
CA VAL A 292 35.78 57.84 28.93
C VAL A 292 36.54 56.91 29.88
N GLN A 293 36.85 55.69 29.46
CA GLN A 293 37.98 54.93 29.94
C GLN A 293 38.54 54.04 28.82
N THR A 294 39.84 54.09 28.72
CA THR A 294 40.72 53.56 27.71
C THR A 294 40.87 52.05 27.73
N LEU A 295 41.05 51.52 26.54
CA LEU A 295 41.43 50.21 25.97
C LEU A 295 42.30 49.24 26.79
N PRO A 296 42.26 47.91 26.49
CA PRO A 296 43.11 47.42 25.38
C PRO A 296 42.39 46.43 24.44
N GLN A 297 42.93 46.46 23.18
CA GLN A 297 42.64 45.56 22.10
C GLN A 297 43.17 44.16 22.37
N THR A 298 42.39 43.15 22.07
CA THR A 298 42.90 41.89 21.51
C THR A 298 41.83 41.35 20.55
N GLY A 299 42.25 41.17 19.31
CA GLY A 299 41.45 40.57 18.28
C GLY A 299 41.38 39.06 18.44
N ASP A 300 40.33 38.52 17.91
CA ASP A 300 40.40 37.29 17.16
C ASP A 300 39.03 37.10 16.52
N GLY A 301 39.00 37.18 15.21
CA GLY A 301 37.84 36.82 14.39
C GLY A 301 37.73 35.29 14.31
N PHE A 302 36.57 34.79 14.66
CA PHE A 302 36.20 33.43 14.28
C PHE A 302 35.24 33.49 13.11
N PRO A 303 35.55 32.78 12.00
CA PRO A 303 34.58 32.61 10.94
C PRO A 303 33.51 31.64 11.41
N LEU A 304 32.25 32.04 11.32
CA LEU A 304 31.11 31.15 11.47
C LEU A 304 31.15 30.07 10.36
N LEU A 305 31.63 28.90 10.74
CA LEU A 305 31.49 27.71 9.93
C LEU A 305 30.03 27.27 10.01
N ALA A 306 29.33 27.38 8.89
CA ALA A 306 28.04 26.71 8.76
C ALA A 306 28.26 25.19 8.79
N ILE A 307 27.86 24.57 9.87
CA ILE A 307 27.87 23.10 10.00
C ILE A 307 26.66 22.57 9.22
N VAL A 308 26.95 22.04 8.03
CA VAL A 308 25.96 21.20 7.32
C VAL A 308 25.93 19.86 8.01
N VAL A 309 24.91 19.60 8.78
CA VAL A 309 24.64 18.28 9.35
C VAL A 309 23.95 17.44 8.26
N VAL A 310 24.73 16.65 7.56
CA VAL A 310 24.19 15.53 6.78
C VAL A 310 23.95 14.41 7.78
N SER A 311 22.73 14.29 8.27
CA SER A 311 22.32 13.11 9.03
C SER A 311 21.91 12.00 8.07
N LEU A 312 22.85 11.08 7.81
CA LEU A 312 22.49 9.77 7.32
C LEU A 312 21.78 9.03 8.48
N ALA A 313 20.47 9.04 8.50
CA ALA A 313 19.69 8.13 9.35
C ALA A 313 19.56 6.80 8.61
N SER A 314 20.40 5.85 9.00
CA SER A 314 20.25 4.44 8.67
C SER A 314 19.01 3.87 9.37
N ALA A 315 18.20 3.12 8.61
CA ALA A 315 17.20 2.17 9.03
C ALA A 315 15.70 2.49 8.83
N THR A 316 15.34 3.54 8.10
CA THR A 316 14.01 3.62 7.46
C THR A 316 14.19 4.36 6.14
N GLY A 317 14.03 3.62 5.05
CA GLY A 317 14.37 4.08 3.69
C GLY A 317 13.52 5.23 3.19
N ILE A 318 13.83 6.42 3.64
CA ILE A 318 13.30 7.69 3.14
C ILE A 318 14.44 8.38 2.44
N VAL A 319 14.34 8.61 1.14
CA VAL A 319 15.25 9.49 0.42
C VAL A 319 14.81 10.93 0.72
N LEU A 320 15.57 11.59 1.59
CA LEU A 320 15.46 13.01 1.85
C LEU A 320 16.32 13.74 0.80
N LEU A 321 15.69 14.32 -0.20
CA LEU A 321 16.34 15.26 -1.11
C LEU A 321 16.40 16.63 -0.43
N THR A 322 17.51 16.93 0.21
CA THR A 322 17.81 18.30 0.69
C THR A 322 18.59 19.04 -0.39
N VAL A 323 17.96 20.04 -0.97
CA VAL A 323 18.59 20.94 -1.94
C VAL A 323 19.53 21.87 -1.20
N LYS A 324 20.80 21.83 -1.57
CA LYS A 324 21.84 22.72 -1.06
C LYS A 324 21.86 23.97 -1.92
N GLN A 325 21.41 25.09 -1.39
CA GLN A 325 21.59 26.38 -2.03
C GLN A 325 23.10 26.68 -2.21
N LYS A 326 23.58 26.69 -3.45
CA LYS A 326 24.89 27.27 -3.81
C LYS A 326 24.74 28.78 -3.84
N ASN A 327 25.06 29.44 -2.76
CA ASN A 327 25.41 30.84 -2.84
C ASN A 327 26.70 30.96 -3.65
N ALA A 328 26.59 31.43 -4.88
CA ALA A 328 27.70 31.83 -5.70
C ALA A 328 28.34 33.08 -5.06
N LEU A 329 29.27 32.87 -4.20
CA LEU A 329 30.29 33.90 -3.91
C LEU A 329 31.14 34.01 -5.15
N LYS A 330 30.81 35.02 -5.96
CA LYS A 330 31.66 35.55 -6.99
C LYS A 330 32.73 36.35 -6.28
N GLU A 331 33.80 35.73 -5.87
CA GLU A 331 34.99 36.43 -5.51
C GLU A 331 35.78 36.75 -6.77
N THR A 332 35.78 38.04 -7.05
CA THR A 332 36.77 38.73 -7.83
C THR A 332 38.13 38.50 -7.19
N SER A 333 39.02 37.81 -7.87
CA SER A 333 40.43 37.95 -7.69
C SER A 333 41.00 38.49 -8.98
N ASP A 334 41.01 39.80 -9.04
CA ASP A 334 41.93 40.52 -9.89
C ASP A 334 43.23 40.71 -9.12
N GLU A 335 44.35 40.53 -9.89
CA GLU A 335 45.65 41.11 -9.71
C GLU A 335 46.55 40.63 -8.54
N GLU A 336 47.58 39.96 -8.95
CA GLU A 336 48.98 40.48 -8.94
C GLU A 336 49.84 39.50 -9.75
N ASP A 337 50.13 39.87 -10.89
CA ASP A 337 51.35 40.49 -11.46
C ASP A 337 52.66 40.00 -10.93
N ALA A 338 53.42 39.74 -11.95
CA ALA A 338 54.82 40.11 -12.16
C ALA A 338 55.91 39.14 -11.73
N ASP A 339 56.48 38.67 -12.78
CA ASP A 339 57.94 38.89 -13.03
C ASP A 339 58.92 38.06 -12.20
N GLU A 340 59.55 37.19 -12.84
CA GLU A 340 60.99 37.20 -12.98
C GLU A 340 61.50 36.03 -13.82
N SER A 341 61.86 36.43 -14.95
CA SER A 341 62.96 36.07 -15.83
C SER A 341 64.02 35.10 -15.32
N ALA A 342 64.39 34.32 -16.24
CA ALA A 342 65.79 34.02 -16.61
C ALA A 342 66.48 32.87 -15.89
N ASP A 343 66.97 32.05 -16.74
CA ASP A 343 68.33 31.50 -16.80
C ASP A 343 68.49 30.04 -16.30
N ARG A 344 68.49 29.18 -17.21
CA ARG A 344 69.57 28.31 -17.73
C ARG A 344 69.03 27.04 -18.40
#